data_a30667abab8853d4274fbceb5e1494b0
#
_entry.id   a30667abab8853d4274fbceb5e1494b0
#
_cell.length_a   1.000
_cell.length_b   1.000
_cell.length_c   1.000
_cell.angle_alpha   90.00
_cell.angle_beta   90.00
_cell.angle_gamma   90.00
#
_symmetry.space_group_name_H-M   'P 1'
#
loop_
_entity.id
_entity.type
_entity.pdbx_description
1 polymer ?
#
loop_
_entity_poly.entity_id
_entity_poly.type
_entity_poly.pdbx_seq_one_letter_code
_entity_poly.pdbx_strand_id
1 'polypeptide(L)'
;MGQNIERGGHSFAVHEGLAAPFLFDNVSTDVIAPALTNLTDGLDAPRGGLGSSRGATAFANIRYNADGSPRRDFVFNQEAYRTASIMVVGKNYATGSSRVTGVTRPLAAWGVRVYIGESFGPIFLTNAVQYGVLTVELPRETLNEIVEWVESHHGVRMKVDLERQLIEMPGRDPIPFETDPRVRNKLLNGLHDLEEIQPHLPAAQAVRERDQQERPWIYQPGDGRR
;
A
#
# COMPACT_ATOMS: atom_id res chain seq x y z
N MET A 1 -13.31 -25.16 1.39
CA MET A 1 -12.44 -24.87 2.55
C MET A 1 -11.84 -23.49 2.33
N GLY A 2 -12.44 -22.48 2.97
CA GLY A 2 -11.99 -21.08 2.86
C GLY A 2 -10.65 -20.92 3.59
N GLN A 3 -9.64 -20.50 2.85
CA GLN A 3 -8.38 -20.06 3.46
C GLN A 3 -8.71 -18.82 4.32
N ASN A 4 -8.60 -18.96 5.63
CA ASN A 4 -8.52 -17.83 6.56
C ASN A 4 -7.33 -16.97 6.12
N ILE A 5 -7.61 -15.89 5.41
CA ILE A 5 -6.67 -14.81 5.23
C ILE A 5 -6.58 -14.21 6.63
N GLU A 6 -5.43 -14.35 7.27
CA GLU A 6 -5.13 -13.64 8.52
C GLU A 6 -5.30 -12.14 8.24
N ARG A 7 -6.50 -11.65 8.54
CA ARG A 7 -6.87 -10.24 8.58
C ARG A 7 -6.47 -9.70 9.95
N GLY A 8 -5.22 -9.90 10.34
CA GLY A 8 -4.63 -9.23 11.48
C GLY A 8 -4.28 -7.83 11.03
N GLY A 9 -4.96 -6.82 11.53
CA GLY A 9 -4.58 -5.43 11.33
C GLY A 9 -3.14 -5.24 11.80
N HIS A 10 -2.23 -5.04 10.86
CA HIS A 10 -0.86 -4.71 11.20
C HIS A 10 -0.82 -3.25 11.63
N SER A 11 -0.78 -3.00 12.95
CA SER A 11 -0.53 -1.66 13.46
C SER A 11 0.79 -1.11 12.88
N PHE A 12 0.80 0.17 12.61
CA PHE A 12 1.96 0.88 12.11
C PHE A 12 2.21 2.08 13.02
N ALA A 13 3.25 2.03 13.82
CA ALA A 13 3.70 3.19 14.61
C ALA A 13 5.01 3.73 14.06
N VAL A 14 6.00 2.88 13.92
CA VAL A 14 7.35 3.22 13.40
C VAL A 14 7.79 2.13 12.44
N HIS A 15 8.39 2.54 11.34
CA HIS A 15 9.03 1.63 10.39
C HIS A 15 10.43 2.09 10.05
N GLU A 16 11.39 1.16 10.10
CA GLU A 16 12.77 1.38 9.71
C GLU A 16 13.15 0.42 8.59
N GLY A 17 13.55 0.96 7.45
CA GLY A 17 13.82 0.15 6.27
C GLY A 17 14.70 0.84 5.23
N LEU A 18 15.15 0.06 4.26
CA LEU A 18 15.81 0.60 3.07
C LEU A 18 14.76 1.28 2.20
N ALA A 19 15.12 2.40 1.61
CA ALA A 19 14.31 3.10 0.63
C ALA A 19 14.80 2.82 -0.79
N ALA A 20 13.86 2.69 -1.73
CA ALA A 20 14.14 2.56 -3.16
C ALA A 20 13.57 3.75 -3.93
N PRO A 21 14.38 4.41 -4.77
CA PRO A 21 13.91 5.50 -5.61
C PRO A 21 13.14 4.95 -6.83
N PHE A 22 11.88 5.38 -6.97
CA PHE A 22 11.02 5.05 -8.10
C PHE A 22 10.22 6.28 -8.51
N LEU A 23 10.92 7.39 -8.77
CA LEU A 23 10.35 8.73 -8.94
C LEU A 23 9.76 8.96 -10.34
N PHE A 24 8.89 8.03 -10.78
CA PHE A 24 8.15 8.14 -12.03
C PHE A 24 6.74 8.67 -11.77
N ASP A 25 6.28 9.57 -12.64
CA ASP A 25 4.94 10.13 -12.57
C ASP A 25 3.92 9.26 -13.31
N ASN A 26 2.66 9.32 -12.86
CA ASN A 26 1.52 8.65 -13.49
C ASN A 26 1.71 7.13 -13.65
N VAL A 27 2.39 6.50 -12.70
CA VAL A 27 2.53 5.03 -12.68
C VAL A 27 1.15 4.42 -12.42
N SER A 28 0.59 3.77 -13.43
CA SER A 28 -0.74 3.18 -13.33
C SER A 28 -0.73 1.85 -12.57
N THR A 29 -1.90 1.46 -12.10
CA THR A 29 -2.10 0.14 -11.47
C THR A 29 -1.76 -1.02 -12.41
N ASP A 30 -1.89 -0.84 -13.72
CA ASP A 30 -1.57 -1.88 -14.71
C ASP A 30 -0.05 -2.04 -14.90
N VAL A 31 0.74 -1.00 -14.62
CA VAL A 31 2.21 -1.10 -14.57
C VAL A 31 2.66 -1.84 -13.33
N ILE A 32 2.03 -1.56 -12.18
CA ILE A 32 2.39 -2.15 -10.89
C ILE A 32 1.95 -3.62 -10.81
N ALA A 33 0.72 -3.91 -11.24
CA ALA A 33 0.13 -5.24 -11.20
C ALA A 33 -0.51 -5.57 -12.56
N PRO A 34 0.31 -5.85 -13.58
CA PRO A 34 -0.19 -6.18 -14.90
C PRO A 34 -1.09 -7.42 -14.83
N ALA A 35 -2.12 -7.46 -15.68
CA ALA A 35 -2.90 -8.67 -15.89
C ALA A 35 -1.93 -9.80 -16.27
N LEU A 36 -2.11 -10.98 -15.66
CA LEU A 36 -1.27 -12.14 -15.88
C LEU A 36 -1.11 -12.36 -17.39
N THR A 37 0.07 -12.05 -17.89
CA THR A 37 0.51 -12.41 -19.23
C THR A 37 1.28 -13.72 -19.13
N ASN A 38 1.45 -14.43 -20.23
CA ASN A 38 2.18 -15.72 -20.32
C ASN A 38 3.64 -15.67 -19.79
N LEU A 39 4.12 -14.50 -19.41
CA LEU A 39 5.43 -14.27 -18.78
C LEU A 39 5.48 -14.73 -17.30
N THR A 40 4.31 -14.99 -16.67
CA THR A 40 4.26 -15.42 -15.27
C THR A 40 4.06 -16.92 -15.11
N ASP A 41 3.71 -17.62 -16.19
CA ASP A 41 3.54 -19.08 -16.20
C ASP A 41 4.92 -19.76 -16.34
N GLY A 42 5.65 -19.83 -15.25
CA GLY A 42 6.97 -20.47 -15.23
C GLY A 42 8.08 -19.66 -14.55
N LEU A 43 7.79 -18.45 -14.11
CA LEU A 43 8.70 -17.75 -13.21
C LEU A 43 8.68 -18.46 -11.85
N ASP A 44 9.58 -19.40 -11.66
CA ASP A 44 10.02 -19.79 -10.33
C ASP A 44 10.61 -18.53 -9.67
N ALA A 45 9.73 -17.78 -8.99
CA ALA A 45 10.16 -16.64 -8.21
C ALA A 45 11.25 -17.12 -7.26
N PRO A 46 12.46 -16.50 -7.28
CA PRO A 46 13.53 -16.93 -6.40
C PRO A 46 13.00 -16.92 -4.97
N ARG A 47 13.05 -18.07 -4.31
CA ARG A 47 12.57 -18.29 -2.93
C ARG A 47 13.43 -17.56 -1.88
N GLY A 48 14.08 -16.49 -2.24
CA GLY A 48 15.00 -15.79 -1.36
C GLY A 48 14.88 -14.28 -1.52
N GLY A 49 13.98 -13.67 -0.78
CA GLY A 49 14.10 -12.25 -0.54
C GLY A 49 12.93 -11.35 -0.84
N LEU A 50 11.81 -11.81 -1.36
CA LEU A 50 10.56 -11.02 -1.41
C LEU A 50 9.37 -11.98 -1.46
N GLY A 51 9.20 -12.59 -0.48
CA GLY A 51 8.39 -13.51 0.32
C GLY A 51 7.09 -14.04 -0.24
N SER A 52 6.69 -13.89 -1.48
CA SER A 52 5.56 -14.68 -1.99
C SER A 52 5.52 -14.69 -3.52
N SER A 53 4.97 -15.77 -4.10
CA SER A 53 4.63 -15.86 -5.52
C SER A 53 3.80 -14.67 -6.06
N ARG A 54 3.14 -13.91 -5.19
CA ARG A 54 2.37 -12.71 -5.53
C ARG A 54 3.24 -11.45 -5.69
N GLY A 55 4.34 -11.33 -4.95
CA GLY A 55 5.31 -10.25 -5.16
C GLY A 55 6.11 -10.41 -6.46
N ALA A 56 6.23 -11.63 -6.98
CA ALA A 56 6.92 -11.90 -8.24
C ALA A 56 6.23 -11.24 -9.45
N THR A 57 4.92 -11.03 -9.40
CA THR A 57 4.15 -10.42 -10.48
C THR A 57 4.15 -8.88 -10.44
N ALA A 58 4.62 -8.28 -9.34
CA ALA A 58 4.71 -6.84 -9.23
C ALA A 58 5.71 -6.30 -10.27
N PHE A 59 5.25 -5.32 -11.04
CA PHE A 59 6.00 -4.68 -12.12
C PHE A 59 6.49 -5.65 -13.22
N ALA A 60 5.85 -6.81 -13.41
CA ALA A 60 6.36 -7.86 -14.28
C ALA A 60 6.76 -7.37 -15.69
N ASN A 61 5.95 -6.50 -16.30
CA ASN A 61 6.21 -5.99 -17.65
C ASN A 61 7.44 -5.07 -17.79
N ILE A 62 7.89 -4.45 -16.70
CA ILE A 62 9.06 -3.56 -16.71
C ILE A 62 10.22 -4.11 -15.88
N ARG A 63 9.97 -5.15 -15.09
CA ARG A 63 10.95 -5.80 -14.22
C ARG A 63 11.73 -6.91 -14.91
N TYR A 64 11.12 -7.55 -15.92
CA TYR A 64 11.70 -8.67 -16.64
C TYR A 64 11.83 -8.38 -18.14
N ASN A 65 12.79 -9.04 -18.77
CA ASN A 65 12.94 -9.09 -20.22
C ASN A 65 11.93 -10.10 -20.81
N ALA A 66 11.78 -10.09 -22.14
CA ALA A 66 10.88 -11.01 -22.84
C ALA A 66 11.23 -12.51 -22.64
N ASP A 67 12.47 -12.82 -22.32
CA ASP A 67 12.97 -14.17 -22.00
C ASP A 67 12.77 -14.56 -20.52
N GLY A 68 12.12 -13.69 -19.71
CA GLY A 68 11.91 -13.88 -18.28
C GLY A 68 13.10 -13.53 -17.39
N SER A 69 14.25 -13.13 -17.95
CA SER A 69 15.40 -12.71 -17.17
C SER A 69 15.15 -11.36 -16.49
N PRO A 70 15.66 -11.14 -15.25
CA PRO A 70 15.51 -9.86 -14.56
C PRO A 70 16.24 -8.73 -15.29
N ARG A 71 15.58 -7.61 -15.50
CA ARG A 71 16.21 -6.38 -16.00
C ARG A 71 17.10 -5.77 -14.92
N ARG A 72 18.38 -5.59 -15.24
CA ARG A 72 19.38 -5.06 -14.30
C ARG A 72 19.17 -3.59 -13.97
N ASP A 73 18.58 -2.83 -14.88
CA ASP A 73 18.26 -1.41 -14.75
C ASP A 73 17.00 -1.14 -13.91
N PHE A 74 16.19 -2.17 -13.64
CA PHE A 74 15.03 -2.01 -12.81
C PHE A 74 15.44 -1.93 -11.33
N VAL A 75 15.03 -0.87 -10.63
CA VAL A 75 15.51 -0.52 -9.28
C VAL A 75 15.42 -1.69 -8.28
N PHE A 76 14.30 -2.41 -8.25
CA PHE A 76 14.11 -3.51 -7.30
C PHE A 76 14.84 -4.82 -7.67
N ASN A 77 15.48 -4.88 -8.83
CA ASN A 77 16.38 -5.96 -9.20
C ASN A 77 17.83 -5.67 -8.80
N GLN A 78 18.12 -4.41 -8.43
CA GLN A 78 19.43 -4.01 -7.96
C GLN A 78 19.65 -4.46 -6.52
N GLU A 79 20.86 -4.95 -6.21
CA GLU A 79 21.20 -5.49 -4.88
C GLU A 79 20.95 -4.47 -3.76
N ALA A 80 21.26 -3.19 -4.01
CA ALA A 80 21.07 -2.10 -3.05
C ALA A 80 19.61 -1.90 -2.62
N TYR A 81 18.64 -2.25 -3.46
CA TYR A 81 17.21 -1.95 -3.23
C TYR A 81 16.33 -3.20 -3.15
N ARG A 82 16.89 -4.38 -3.33
CA ARG A 82 16.12 -5.63 -3.41
C ARG A 82 15.28 -5.94 -2.17
N THR A 83 15.70 -5.45 -1.01
CA THR A 83 14.99 -5.61 0.27
C THR A 83 14.37 -4.30 0.76
N ALA A 84 14.21 -3.31 -0.13
CA ALA A 84 13.60 -2.05 0.24
C ALA A 84 12.15 -2.24 0.67
N SER A 85 11.79 -1.62 1.79
CA SER A 85 10.46 -1.62 2.36
C SER A 85 9.81 -0.22 2.38
N ILE A 86 10.54 0.76 1.89
CA ILE A 86 10.10 2.14 1.66
C ILE A 86 10.29 2.43 0.17
N MET A 87 9.27 3.00 -0.47
CA MET A 87 9.34 3.44 -1.87
C MET A 87 9.21 4.95 -1.94
N VAL A 88 10.13 5.60 -2.65
CA VAL A 88 10.03 7.02 -2.99
C VAL A 88 9.50 7.11 -4.42
N VAL A 89 8.28 7.63 -4.59
CA VAL A 89 7.53 7.59 -5.85
C VAL A 89 7.17 8.99 -6.34
N GLY A 90 6.80 9.09 -7.60
CA GLY A 90 6.45 10.37 -8.23
C GLY A 90 5.00 10.79 -7.99
N LYS A 91 4.55 11.70 -8.84
CA LYS A 91 3.19 12.23 -8.85
C LYS A 91 2.18 11.21 -9.37
N ASN A 92 0.98 11.19 -8.74
CA ASN A 92 -0.14 10.38 -9.19
C ASN A 92 0.21 8.88 -9.29
N TYR A 93 0.96 8.38 -8.27
CA TYR A 93 1.37 6.97 -8.21
C TYR A 93 0.18 6.05 -7.95
N ALA A 94 0.18 4.88 -8.58
CA ALA A 94 -0.87 3.88 -8.50
C ALA A 94 -2.26 4.42 -8.94
N THR A 95 -2.26 5.30 -9.95
CA THR A 95 -3.50 5.78 -10.58
C THR A 95 -4.19 4.67 -11.37
N GLY A 96 -5.52 4.73 -11.45
CA GLY A 96 -6.33 3.77 -12.21
C GLY A 96 -7.28 2.96 -11.34
N SER A 97 -7.86 1.90 -11.91
CA SER A 97 -8.81 1.03 -11.22
C SER A 97 -8.10 0.01 -10.34
N SER A 98 -7.55 0.44 -9.23
CA SER A 98 -6.99 -0.48 -8.25
C SER A 98 -8.11 -1.41 -7.71
N ARG A 99 -8.32 -2.53 -8.37
CA ARG A 99 -9.12 -3.60 -7.79
C ARG A 99 -8.46 -3.97 -6.47
N VAL A 100 -9.26 -4.02 -5.41
CA VAL A 100 -8.85 -4.17 -3.98
C VAL A 100 -7.71 -5.17 -3.73
N THR A 101 -7.50 -6.13 -4.62
CA THR A 101 -6.49 -7.16 -4.51
C THR A 101 -5.31 -6.99 -5.48
N GLY A 102 -5.38 -6.02 -6.40
CA GLY A 102 -4.47 -5.98 -7.55
C GLY A 102 -3.11 -5.35 -7.26
N VAL A 103 -3.05 -4.30 -6.48
CA VAL A 103 -1.83 -3.49 -6.34
C VAL A 103 -1.28 -3.52 -4.93
N THR A 104 -2.08 -3.15 -3.93
CA THR A 104 -1.59 -2.99 -2.56
C THR A 104 -1.19 -4.33 -1.94
N ARG A 105 -1.96 -5.39 -2.19
CA ARG A 105 -1.69 -6.71 -1.63
C ARG A 105 -0.38 -7.34 -2.14
N PRO A 106 -0.08 -7.37 -3.46
CA PRO A 106 1.21 -7.86 -3.95
C PRO A 106 2.40 -7.07 -3.39
N LEU A 107 2.28 -5.75 -3.30
CA LEU A 107 3.34 -4.89 -2.81
C LEU A 107 3.53 -5.00 -1.29
N ALA A 108 2.45 -5.11 -0.52
CA ALA A 108 2.52 -5.42 0.92
C ALA A 108 3.11 -6.82 1.17
N ALA A 109 2.73 -7.81 0.35
CA ALA A 109 3.33 -9.14 0.38
C ALA A 109 4.80 -9.13 -0.06
N TRP A 110 5.21 -8.15 -0.87
CA TRP A 110 6.60 -7.89 -1.20
C TRP A 110 7.38 -7.27 -0.03
N GLY A 111 6.69 -6.77 0.99
CA GLY A 111 7.30 -6.18 2.19
C GLY A 111 7.34 -4.65 2.18
N VAL A 112 6.74 -4.01 1.18
CA VAL A 112 6.64 -2.54 1.17
C VAL A 112 5.65 -2.10 2.24
N ARG A 113 6.10 -1.23 3.13
CA ARG A 113 5.36 -0.72 4.28
C ARG A 113 5.09 0.77 4.20
N VAL A 114 5.89 1.51 3.44
CA VAL A 114 5.78 2.97 3.31
C VAL A 114 5.95 3.38 1.85
N TYR A 115 5.10 4.28 1.42
CA TYR A 115 5.26 5.04 0.18
C TYR A 115 5.39 6.52 0.52
N ILE A 116 6.43 7.16 0.00
CA ILE A 116 6.66 8.59 0.10
C ILE A 116 6.58 9.12 -1.32
N GLY A 117 5.63 10.00 -1.61
CA GLY A 117 5.36 10.44 -2.98
C GLY A 117 4.80 11.85 -3.07
N GLU A 118 4.71 12.38 -4.29
CA GLU A 118 4.12 13.72 -4.51
C GLU A 118 2.59 13.67 -4.43
N SER A 119 1.99 12.58 -4.94
CA SER A 119 0.56 12.27 -4.79
C SER A 119 0.27 10.84 -5.21
N PHE A 120 -0.90 10.33 -4.85
CA PHE A 120 -1.31 8.95 -5.08
C PHE A 120 -2.70 8.85 -5.71
N GLY A 121 -2.97 7.75 -6.39
CA GLY A 121 -4.32 7.42 -6.83
C GLY A 121 -5.28 7.23 -5.64
N PRO A 122 -6.50 7.80 -5.67
CA PRO A 122 -7.41 7.82 -4.50
C PRO A 122 -7.82 6.43 -4.04
N ILE A 123 -8.00 5.49 -4.96
CA ILE A 123 -8.33 4.09 -4.62
C ILE A 123 -7.13 3.40 -3.94
N PHE A 124 -5.90 3.73 -4.36
CA PHE A 124 -4.70 3.21 -3.72
C PHE A 124 -4.57 3.70 -2.28
N LEU A 125 -4.80 5.00 -2.01
CA LEU A 125 -4.79 5.56 -0.65
C LEU A 125 -5.72 4.80 0.29
N THR A 126 -6.97 4.56 -0.15
CA THR A 126 -7.95 3.83 0.64
C THR A 126 -7.51 2.39 0.93
N ASN A 127 -6.95 1.71 -0.07
CA ASN A 127 -6.53 0.32 0.05
C ASN A 127 -5.24 0.18 0.88
N ALA A 128 -4.30 1.12 0.78
CA ALA A 128 -3.03 1.08 1.51
C ALA A 128 -3.25 0.94 3.02
N VAL A 129 -4.14 1.75 3.58
CA VAL A 129 -4.49 1.73 5.00
C VAL A 129 -5.00 0.36 5.46
N GLN A 130 -5.82 -0.31 4.64
CA GLN A 130 -6.37 -1.63 4.97
C GLN A 130 -5.30 -2.74 5.07
N TYR A 131 -4.14 -2.53 4.43
CA TYR A 131 -2.99 -3.45 4.49
C TYR A 131 -1.89 -2.98 5.44
N GLY A 132 -2.17 -1.97 6.27
CA GLY A 132 -1.19 -1.41 7.19
C GLY A 132 0.00 -0.76 6.49
N VAL A 133 -0.23 -0.17 5.33
CA VAL A 133 0.77 0.54 4.53
C VAL A 133 0.55 2.04 4.69
N LEU A 134 1.60 2.75 5.08
CA LEU A 134 1.59 4.21 5.21
C LEU A 134 1.91 4.87 3.88
N THR A 135 1.12 5.87 3.51
CA THR A 135 1.40 6.80 2.41
C THR A 135 1.68 8.19 2.97
N VAL A 136 2.76 8.81 2.50
CA VAL A 136 3.21 10.15 2.90
C VAL A 136 3.30 11.01 1.64
N GLU A 137 2.62 12.15 1.64
CA GLU A 137 2.69 13.12 0.55
C GLU A 137 3.67 14.24 0.90
N LEU A 138 4.64 14.49 0.00
CA LEU A 138 5.66 15.53 0.15
C LEU A 138 5.86 16.27 -1.17
N PRO A 139 6.30 17.55 -1.13
CA PRO A 139 6.66 18.29 -2.32
C PRO A 139 7.76 17.60 -3.14
N ARG A 140 7.76 17.81 -4.45
CA ARG A 140 8.74 17.22 -5.38
C ARG A 140 10.18 17.54 -5.00
N GLU A 141 10.43 18.76 -4.53
CA GLU A 141 11.77 19.21 -4.10
C GLU A 141 12.30 18.33 -2.97
N THR A 142 11.46 18.08 -1.95
CA THR A 142 11.80 17.21 -0.81
C THR A 142 12.00 15.77 -1.25
N LEU A 143 11.21 15.27 -2.21
CA LEU A 143 11.39 13.93 -2.77
C LEU A 143 12.73 13.80 -3.50
N ASN A 144 13.15 14.82 -4.24
CA ASN A 144 14.46 14.82 -4.90
C ASN A 144 15.59 14.75 -3.87
N GLU A 145 15.52 15.52 -2.79
CA GLU A 145 16.50 15.46 -1.68
C GLU A 145 16.56 14.07 -1.03
N ILE A 146 15.41 13.44 -0.82
CA ILE A 146 15.36 12.06 -0.30
C ILE A 146 16.01 11.08 -1.28
N VAL A 147 15.72 11.21 -2.58
CA VAL A 147 16.29 10.33 -3.62
C VAL A 147 17.81 10.51 -3.69
N GLU A 148 18.32 11.73 -3.72
CA GLU A 148 19.76 12.01 -3.68
C GLU A 148 20.43 11.40 -2.45
N TRP A 149 19.77 11.50 -1.30
CA TRP A 149 20.27 10.88 -0.08
C TRP A 149 20.30 9.35 -0.19
N VAL A 150 19.24 8.73 -0.68
CA VAL A 150 19.13 7.27 -0.86
C VAL A 150 20.20 6.76 -1.82
N GLU A 151 20.43 7.45 -2.92
CA GLU A 151 21.43 7.08 -3.94
C GLU A 151 22.88 7.27 -3.45
N SER A 152 23.11 8.21 -2.55
CA SER A 152 24.44 8.43 -1.96
C SER A 152 24.72 7.59 -0.73
N HIS A 153 23.72 6.94 -0.13
CA HIS A 153 23.84 6.18 1.13
C HIS A 153 23.28 4.75 0.99
N HIS A 154 23.78 4.00 0.01
CA HIS A 154 23.33 2.62 -0.20
C HIS A 154 23.45 1.77 1.06
N GLY A 155 22.39 1.04 1.38
CA GLY A 155 22.32 0.16 2.55
C GLY A 155 22.05 0.86 3.88
N VAL A 156 21.93 2.20 3.90
CA VAL A 156 21.53 2.95 5.08
C VAL A 156 20.00 2.97 5.19
N ARG A 157 19.51 2.72 6.39
CA ARG A 157 18.07 2.69 6.67
C ARG A 157 17.55 4.09 6.99
N MET A 158 16.35 4.35 6.53
CA MET A 158 15.57 5.51 6.94
C MET A 158 14.47 5.05 7.90
N LYS A 159 14.08 5.92 8.82
CA LYS A 159 13.03 5.67 9.80
C LYS A 159 11.85 6.58 9.52
N VAL A 160 10.65 6.02 9.49
CA VAL A 160 9.37 6.73 9.35
C VAL A 160 8.55 6.51 10.61
N ASP A 161 8.30 7.58 11.33
CA ASP A 161 7.61 7.60 12.62
C ASP A 161 6.24 8.27 12.45
N LEU A 162 5.17 7.46 12.47
CA LEU A 162 3.81 7.95 12.32
C LEU A 162 3.29 8.66 13.58
N GLU A 163 3.78 8.28 14.76
CA GLU A 163 3.36 8.94 16.00
C GLU A 163 3.88 10.36 16.07
N ARG A 164 5.14 10.58 15.65
CA ARG A 164 5.78 11.89 15.61
C ARG A 164 5.56 12.62 14.29
N GLN A 165 5.11 11.91 13.26
CA GLN A 165 4.98 12.38 11.88
C GLN A 165 6.30 12.94 11.34
N LEU A 166 7.37 12.15 11.48
CA LEU A 166 8.73 12.49 11.07
C LEU A 166 9.35 11.38 10.22
N ILE A 167 10.10 11.80 9.20
CA ILE A 167 11.03 10.94 8.47
C ILE A 167 12.44 11.30 8.94
N GLU A 168 13.15 10.32 9.46
CA GLU A 168 14.51 10.47 9.97
C GLU A 168 15.50 9.76 9.04
N MET A 169 16.50 10.49 8.57
CA MET A 169 17.60 10.00 7.75
C MET A 169 18.93 10.32 8.46
N PRO A 170 19.81 9.35 8.69
CA PRO A 170 21.09 9.61 9.33
C PRO A 170 21.87 10.74 8.66
N GLY A 171 22.31 11.72 9.46
CA GLY A 171 23.07 12.87 8.97
C GLY A 171 22.24 14.01 8.35
N ARG A 172 20.93 13.94 8.43
CA ARG A 172 20.01 14.98 7.95
C ARG A 172 19.03 15.40 9.05
N ASP A 173 18.52 16.60 8.95
CA ASP A 173 17.40 17.05 9.79
C ASP A 173 16.15 16.23 9.47
N PRO A 174 15.33 15.89 10.49
CA PRO A 174 14.08 15.18 10.29
C PRO A 174 13.10 15.95 9.40
N ILE A 175 12.45 15.27 8.48
CA ILE A 175 11.45 15.85 7.59
C ILE A 175 10.08 15.61 8.21
N PRO A 176 9.31 16.68 8.53
CA PRO A 176 7.95 16.54 9.01
C PRO A 176 6.99 16.18 7.86
N PHE A 177 5.94 15.42 8.20
CA PHE A 177 4.83 15.15 7.29
C PHE A 177 3.50 15.19 8.04
N GLU A 178 2.43 15.33 7.30
CA GLU A 178 1.07 15.28 7.86
C GLU A 178 0.33 14.06 7.33
N THR A 179 -0.48 13.46 8.18
CA THR A 179 -1.38 12.36 7.82
C THR A 179 -2.78 12.70 8.32
N ASP A 180 -3.80 12.41 7.50
CA ASP A 180 -5.19 12.54 7.93
C ASP A 180 -5.40 11.86 9.29
N PRO A 181 -6.01 12.54 10.28
CA PRO A 181 -6.15 12.01 11.64
C PRO A 181 -6.86 10.66 11.71
N ARG A 182 -7.82 10.40 10.82
CA ARG A 182 -8.54 9.13 10.77
C ARG A 182 -7.63 8.02 10.22
N VAL A 183 -6.88 8.31 9.16
CA VAL A 183 -5.89 7.38 8.59
C VAL A 183 -4.81 7.05 9.63
N ARG A 184 -4.30 8.08 10.32
CA ARG A 184 -3.33 7.92 11.40
C ARG A 184 -3.84 7.02 12.52
N ASN A 185 -5.07 7.28 12.99
CA ASN A 185 -5.69 6.46 14.04
C ASN A 185 -5.86 5.00 13.59
N LYS A 186 -6.31 4.76 12.36
CA LYS A 186 -6.45 3.41 11.81
C LYS A 186 -5.11 2.67 11.79
N LEU A 187 -4.07 3.29 11.27
CA LEU A 187 -2.75 2.69 11.17
C LEU A 187 -2.13 2.43 12.55
N LEU A 188 -2.18 3.39 13.47
CA LEU A 188 -1.61 3.23 14.81
C LEU A 188 -2.27 2.09 15.58
N ASN A 189 -3.58 1.92 15.46
CA ASN A 189 -4.35 0.92 16.18
C ASN A 189 -4.62 -0.37 15.40
N GLY A 190 -4.20 -0.44 14.12
CA GLY A 190 -4.45 -1.59 13.26
C GLY A 190 -5.94 -1.84 13.00
N LEU A 191 -6.74 -0.78 12.96
CA LEU A 191 -8.20 -0.89 12.83
C LEU A 191 -8.63 -1.18 11.40
N HIS A 192 -9.50 -2.17 11.24
CA HIS A 192 -10.27 -2.39 10.01
C HIS A 192 -11.54 -1.53 9.98
N ASP A 193 -12.11 -1.35 8.80
CA ASP A 193 -13.35 -0.58 8.63
C ASP A 193 -14.49 -1.08 9.52
N LEU A 194 -14.60 -2.40 9.73
CA LEU A 194 -15.62 -2.98 10.60
C LEU A 194 -15.40 -2.63 12.07
N GLU A 195 -14.16 -2.57 12.53
CA GLU A 195 -13.84 -2.21 13.92
C GLU A 195 -14.08 -0.73 14.19
N GLU A 196 -13.86 0.12 13.17
CA GLU A 196 -14.17 1.54 13.24
C GLU A 196 -15.67 1.82 13.39
N ILE A 197 -16.53 1.02 12.76
CA ILE A 197 -17.99 1.22 12.82
C ILE A 197 -18.65 0.51 14.01
N GLN A 198 -17.99 -0.45 14.67
CA GLN A 198 -18.56 -1.16 15.82
C GLN A 198 -19.14 -0.24 16.92
N PRO A 199 -18.47 0.85 17.36
CA PRO A 199 -19.03 1.76 18.36
C PRO A 199 -20.34 2.42 17.95
N HIS A 200 -20.64 2.48 16.64
CA HIS A 200 -21.84 3.09 16.09
C HIS A 200 -23.00 2.10 15.90
N LEU A 201 -22.80 0.80 16.12
CA LEU A 201 -23.84 -0.22 15.95
C LEU A 201 -25.09 0.04 16.80
N PRO A 202 -25.01 0.45 18.08
CA PRO A 202 -26.22 0.74 18.86
C PRO A 202 -27.05 1.87 18.27
N ALA A 203 -26.39 2.94 17.79
CA ALA A 203 -27.06 4.06 17.13
C ALA A 203 -27.71 3.62 15.80
N ALA A 204 -27.02 2.79 15.03
CA ALA A 204 -27.57 2.24 13.78
C ALA A 204 -28.78 1.33 14.03
N GLN A 205 -28.74 0.53 15.10
CA GLN A 205 -29.88 -0.30 15.51
C GLN A 205 -31.09 0.54 15.93
N ALA A 206 -30.88 1.58 16.72
CA ALA A 206 -31.97 2.49 17.13
C ALA A 206 -32.63 3.18 15.90
N VAL A 207 -31.83 3.59 14.94
CA VAL A 207 -32.35 4.13 13.67
C VAL A 207 -33.15 3.09 12.92
N ARG A 208 -32.67 1.85 12.82
CA ARG A 208 -33.36 0.75 12.13
C ARG A 208 -34.68 0.40 12.81
N GLU A 209 -34.74 0.33 14.14
CA GLU A 209 -35.97 0.04 14.91
C GLU A 209 -37.04 1.13 14.68
N ARG A 210 -36.63 2.41 14.72
CA ARG A 210 -37.52 3.50 14.42
C ARG A 210 -38.02 3.42 12.96
N ASP A 211 -37.16 3.16 12.01
CA ASP A 211 -37.52 3.05 10.60
C ASP A 211 -38.45 1.86 10.33
N GLN A 212 -38.28 0.74 11.05
CA GLN A 212 -39.22 -0.39 10.99
C GLN A 212 -40.61 -0.04 11.46
N GLN A 213 -40.76 0.86 12.43
CA GLN A 213 -42.04 1.34 12.93
C GLN A 213 -42.69 2.33 11.94
N GLU A 214 -41.89 3.27 11.41
CA GLU A 214 -42.35 4.31 10.51
C GLU A 214 -42.60 3.80 9.08
N ARG A 215 -41.80 2.83 8.62
CA ARG A 215 -41.83 2.30 7.25
C ARG A 215 -41.76 0.76 7.21
N PRO A 216 -42.74 0.06 7.84
CA PRO A 216 -42.70 -1.40 7.97
C PRO A 216 -42.69 -2.14 6.63
N TRP A 217 -43.21 -1.53 5.56
CA TRP A 217 -43.24 -2.13 4.22
C TRP A 217 -41.85 -2.32 3.58
N ILE A 218 -40.83 -1.59 4.02
CA ILE A 218 -39.46 -1.75 3.51
C ILE A 218 -38.83 -3.06 4.02
N TYR A 219 -39.23 -3.52 5.18
CA TYR A 219 -38.67 -4.69 5.88
C TYR A 219 -39.51 -5.96 5.69
N GLN A 220 -40.65 -5.87 4.98
CA GLN A 220 -41.41 -7.07 4.66
C GLN A 220 -40.68 -7.86 3.58
N PRO A 221 -40.49 -9.19 3.74
CA PRO A 221 -40.00 -10.02 2.67
C PRO A 221 -40.96 -9.87 1.49
N GLY A 222 -40.44 -9.48 0.34
CA GLY A 222 -41.27 -9.45 -0.88
C GLY A 222 -41.96 -10.82 -1.06
N ASP A 223 -43.22 -10.84 -1.39
CA ASP A 223 -44.05 -12.04 -1.51
C ASP A 223 -43.69 -12.94 -2.70
N GLY A 224 -42.43 -12.98 -3.11
CA GLY A 224 -41.88 -13.94 -4.07
C GLY A 224 -42.56 -13.97 -5.46
N ARG A 225 -43.38 -12.99 -5.79
CA ARG A 225 -44.01 -12.89 -7.11
C ARG A 225 -43.12 -12.07 -8.06
N ARG A 226 -42.28 -12.77 -8.78
CA ARG A 226 -41.77 -12.42 -10.09
C ARG A 226 -41.95 -13.57 -11.04
#